data_78892d2682987cd3633af5b28582fe87
#
_entry.id   78892d2682987cd3633af5b28582fe87
#
_cell.length_a   1.000
_cell.length_b   1.000
_cell.length_c   1.000
_cell.angle_alpha   90.00
_cell.angle_beta   90.00
_cell.angle_gamma   90.00
#
_symmetry.space_group_name_H-M   'P 1'
#
loop_
_entity.id
_entity.type
_entity.pdbx_description
1 polymer ?
#
loop_
_entity_poly.entity_id
_entity_poly.type
_entity_poly.pdbx_seq_one_letter_code
_entity_poly.pdbx_strand_id
1 'polypeptide(L)'
;MGEQKQTFIEHLTELRKRLIISFLAVGVGFAGSYVVSKQIFNFLAIPLQKALPPDSTMIFTSLPEAFFTYLKVSLLAGIFVASPMVLYQVWLFVAPALYSHEKRYVVPFVIISSLLFLAGGAFGYFVVFPYGFKFFMSFATDYIQPAPKLKEYLSFCSMLLITFGLVFELPVFVLFLTKLGVVDAKMLSKNRRYVILIIFLGAAVLTPPDVVTQVMMAIPLMALYEVSIVLAKLVGKKKARAQDSR
;
A
#
# COMPACT_ATOMS: atom_id res chain seq x y z
N MET A 1 -27.86 -27.05 -11.33
CA MET A 1 -26.97 -26.21 -12.17
C MET A 1 -27.43 -24.73 -12.29
N GLY A 2 -28.71 -24.42 -12.07
CA GLY A 2 -29.22 -23.03 -12.12
C GLY A 2 -28.82 -22.17 -10.94
N GLU A 3 -28.86 -22.69 -9.72
CA GLU A 3 -28.55 -21.93 -8.50
C GLU A 3 -27.09 -21.47 -8.41
N GLN A 4 -26.12 -22.30 -8.84
CA GLN A 4 -24.71 -21.90 -8.86
C GLN A 4 -24.39 -20.79 -9.86
N LYS A 5 -25.09 -20.76 -11.02
CA LYS A 5 -24.92 -19.67 -12.00
C LYS A 5 -25.55 -18.37 -11.52
N GLN A 6 -26.67 -18.40 -10.83
CA GLN A 6 -27.31 -17.20 -10.28
C GLN A 6 -26.41 -16.59 -9.19
N THR A 7 -25.87 -17.37 -8.27
CA THR A 7 -24.95 -16.91 -7.21
C THR A 7 -23.68 -16.26 -7.77
N PHE A 8 -23.12 -16.82 -8.85
CA PHE A 8 -21.93 -16.25 -9.51
C PHE A 8 -22.24 -14.89 -10.19
N ILE A 9 -23.37 -14.78 -10.88
CA ILE A 9 -23.79 -13.54 -11.53
C ILE A 9 -24.09 -12.46 -10.49
N GLU A 10 -24.74 -12.80 -9.39
CA GLU A 10 -24.99 -11.89 -8.27
C GLU A 10 -23.68 -11.35 -7.68
N HIS A 11 -22.70 -12.24 -7.49
CA HIS A 11 -21.36 -11.85 -6.95
C HIS A 11 -20.62 -10.90 -7.92
N LEU A 12 -20.67 -11.15 -9.22
CA LEU A 12 -20.10 -10.24 -10.22
C LEU A 12 -20.83 -8.89 -10.26
N THR A 13 -22.15 -8.88 -10.09
CA THR A 13 -22.95 -7.65 -10.03
C THR A 13 -22.60 -6.84 -8.79
N GLU A 14 -22.39 -7.50 -7.65
CA GLU A 14 -21.91 -6.85 -6.42
C GLU A 14 -20.51 -6.27 -6.61
N LEU A 15 -19.56 -7.02 -7.18
CA LEU A 15 -18.21 -6.55 -7.49
C LEU A 15 -18.25 -5.27 -8.35
N ARG A 16 -19.04 -5.28 -9.43
CA ARG A 16 -19.23 -4.10 -10.30
C ARG A 16 -19.71 -2.89 -9.50
N LYS A 17 -20.73 -3.06 -8.67
CA LYS A 17 -21.27 -1.98 -7.83
C LYS A 17 -20.21 -1.42 -6.89
N ARG A 18 -19.45 -2.29 -6.21
CA ARG A 18 -18.40 -1.89 -5.27
C ARG A 18 -17.26 -1.15 -5.96
N LEU A 19 -16.85 -1.63 -7.14
CA LEU A 19 -15.84 -0.95 -7.96
C LEU A 19 -16.29 0.43 -8.39
N ILE A 20 -17.51 0.59 -8.87
CA ILE A 20 -18.05 1.90 -9.28
C ILE A 20 -18.02 2.87 -8.11
N ILE A 21 -18.47 2.47 -6.92
CA ILE A 21 -18.44 3.32 -5.72
C ILE A 21 -17.00 3.69 -5.35
N SER A 22 -16.06 2.75 -5.42
CA SER A 22 -14.64 2.99 -5.15
C SER A 22 -14.04 4.00 -6.14
N PHE A 23 -14.31 3.84 -7.44
CA PHE A 23 -13.85 4.79 -8.46
C PHE A 23 -14.46 6.18 -8.28
N LEU A 24 -15.74 6.27 -7.93
CA LEU A 24 -16.39 7.55 -7.63
C LEU A 24 -15.77 8.21 -6.39
N ALA A 25 -15.48 7.45 -5.34
CA ALA A 25 -14.81 7.98 -4.14
C ALA A 25 -13.41 8.51 -4.47
N VAL A 26 -12.63 7.78 -5.28
CA VAL A 26 -11.32 8.24 -5.77
C VAL A 26 -11.48 9.47 -6.66
N GLY A 27 -12.49 9.53 -7.53
CA GLY A 27 -12.79 10.69 -8.36
C GLY A 27 -13.10 11.95 -7.56
N VAL A 28 -13.89 11.83 -6.50
CA VAL A 28 -14.17 12.94 -5.58
C VAL A 28 -12.90 13.35 -4.83
N GLY A 29 -12.14 12.38 -4.31
CA GLY A 29 -10.85 12.64 -3.68
C GLY A 29 -9.85 13.31 -4.63
N PHE A 30 -9.80 12.89 -5.90
CA PHE A 30 -8.99 13.51 -6.95
C PHE A 30 -9.40 14.97 -7.18
N ALA A 31 -10.70 15.25 -7.36
CA ALA A 31 -11.20 16.59 -7.61
C ALA A 31 -10.87 17.55 -6.46
N GLY A 32 -11.07 17.10 -5.21
CA GLY A 32 -10.68 17.89 -4.03
C GLY A 32 -9.18 18.12 -3.93
N SER A 33 -8.38 17.08 -4.18
CA SER A 33 -6.91 17.16 -4.13
C SER A 33 -6.32 18.01 -5.26
N TYR A 34 -7.00 18.12 -6.40
CA TYR A 34 -6.54 18.93 -7.53
C TYR A 34 -6.50 20.42 -7.19
N VAL A 35 -7.44 20.91 -6.39
CA VAL A 35 -7.47 22.33 -5.95
C VAL A 35 -6.19 22.71 -5.18
N VAL A 36 -5.64 21.77 -4.42
CA VAL A 36 -4.44 21.96 -3.59
C VAL A 36 -3.22 21.19 -4.12
N SER A 37 -3.22 20.85 -5.41
CA SER A 37 -2.20 20.00 -6.03
C SER A 37 -0.78 20.53 -5.90
N LYS A 38 -0.58 21.87 -5.98
CA LYS A 38 0.72 22.53 -5.80
C LYS A 38 1.27 22.34 -4.39
N GLN A 39 0.40 22.47 -3.37
CA GLN A 39 0.78 22.28 -1.97
C GLN A 39 1.16 20.83 -1.70
N ILE A 40 0.37 19.88 -2.24
CA ILE A 40 0.66 18.44 -2.12
C ILE A 40 1.98 18.12 -2.81
N PHE A 41 2.22 18.63 -4.01
CA PHE A 41 3.48 18.44 -4.71
C PHE A 41 4.66 18.99 -3.90
N ASN A 42 4.55 20.21 -3.39
CA ASN A 42 5.59 20.82 -2.57
C ASN A 42 5.90 19.97 -1.33
N PHE A 43 4.85 19.47 -0.66
CA PHE A 43 5.03 18.56 0.46
C PHE A 43 5.76 17.28 0.05
N LEU A 44 5.35 16.63 -1.04
CA LEU A 44 6.02 15.43 -1.56
C LEU A 44 7.48 15.71 -1.93
N ALA A 45 7.81 16.90 -2.42
CA ALA A 45 9.16 17.26 -2.86
C ALA A 45 10.15 17.52 -1.69
N ILE A 46 9.68 17.77 -0.46
CA ILE A 46 10.54 18.09 0.68
C ILE A 46 11.66 17.05 0.93
N PRO A 47 11.41 15.71 0.93
CA PRO A 47 12.47 14.75 1.20
C PRO A 47 13.59 14.79 0.15
N LEU A 48 13.24 14.99 -1.13
CA LEU A 48 14.24 15.12 -2.19
C LEU A 48 15.00 16.45 -2.08
N GLN A 49 14.29 17.55 -1.88
CA GLN A 49 14.93 18.88 -1.73
C GLN A 49 15.95 18.91 -0.59
N LYS A 50 15.67 18.23 0.52
CA LYS A 50 16.60 18.10 1.64
C LYS A 50 17.82 17.21 1.33
N ALA A 51 17.72 16.33 0.35
CA ALA A 51 18.79 15.44 -0.05
C ALA A 51 19.65 16.01 -1.19
N LEU A 52 19.11 16.92 -1.98
CA LEU A 52 19.81 17.56 -3.10
C LEU A 52 20.94 18.47 -2.61
N PRO A 53 22.06 18.54 -3.37
CA PRO A 53 23.10 19.56 -3.16
C PRO A 53 22.53 20.99 -3.24
N PRO A 54 23.20 21.98 -2.61
CA PRO A 54 22.84 23.38 -2.75
C PRO A 54 22.75 23.77 -4.24
N ASP A 55 21.78 24.63 -4.57
CA ASP A 55 21.51 25.14 -5.94
C ASP A 55 21.02 24.09 -6.96
N SER A 56 20.80 22.85 -6.55
CA SER A 56 20.21 21.82 -7.41
C SER A 56 18.69 21.91 -7.39
N THR A 57 18.06 21.78 -8.58
CA THR A 57 16.59 21.81 -8.74
C THR A 57 16.10 20.63 -9.56
N MET A 58 14.81 20.30 -9.41
CA MET A 58 14.17 19.36 -10.33
C MET A 58 13.98 20.02 -11.70
N ILE A 59 14.16 19.24 -12.75
CA ILE A 59 13.95 19.67 -14.13
C ILE A 59 12.74 18.98 -14.74
N PHE A 60 12.08 19.64 -15.68
CA PHE A 60 11.12 19.01 -16.59
C PHE A 60 11.66 19.09 -18.02
N THR A 61 11.43 18.04 -18.80
CA THR A 61 12.01 17.87 -20.13
C THR A 61 10.99 18.02 -21.27
N SER A 62 9.72 18.08 -20.92
CA SER A 62 8.64 18.28 -21.89
C SER A 62 7.62 19.30 -21.37
N LEU A 63 7.05 20.11 -22.27
CA LEU A 63 6.09 21.17 -21.94
C LEU A 63 4.87 20.68 -21.12
N PRO A 64 4.23 19.54 -21.44
CA PRO A 64 3.07 19.09 -20.69
C PRO A 64 3.42 18.36 -19.37
N GLU A 65 4.71 18.14 -19.08
CA GLU A 65 5.17 17.34 -17.95
C GLU A 65 4.69 17.89 -16.60
N ALA A 66 4.78 19.21 -16.41
CA ALA A 66 4.33 19.86 -15.19
C ALA A 66 2.81 19.70 -14.98
N PHE A 67 2.01 19.84 -16.04
CA PHE A 67 0.57 19.66 -15.98
C PHE A 67 0.20 18.23 -15.56
N PHE A 68 0.76 17.21 -16.25
CA PHE A 68 0.50 15.81 -15.88
C PHE A 68 1.03 15.45 -14.50
N THR A 69 2.07 16.13 -14.02
CA THR A 69 2.58 15.96 -12.66
C THR A 69 1.51 16.35 -11.64
N TYR A 70 0.89 17.53 -11.77
CA TYR A 70 -0.18 17.93 -10.85
C TYR A 70 -1.41 17.03 -10.92
N LEU A 71 -1.77 16.51 -12.11
CA LEU A 71 -2.82 15.49 -12.23
C LEU A 71 -2.48 14.20 -11.47
N LYS A 72 -1.25 13.68 -11.64
CA LYS A 72 -0.80 12.46 -10.93
C LYS A 72 -0.73 12.64 -9.42
N VAL A 73 -0.22 13.79 -8.96
CA VAL A 73 -0.19 14.12 -7.53
C VAL A 73 -1.60 14.15 -6.95
N SER A 74 -2.53 14.77 -7.67
CA SER A 74 -3.94 14.83 -7.25
C SER A 74 -4.59 13.46 -7.20
N LEU A 75 -4.28 12.60 -8.17
CA LEU A 75 -4.78 11.23 -8.21
C LEU A 75 -4.21 10.41 -7.04
N LEU A 76 -2.91 10.52 -6.79
CA LEU A 76 -2.25 9.88 -5.66
C LEU A 76 -2.89 10.30 -4.33
N ALA A 77 -3.00 11.60 -4.09
CA ALA A 77 -3.63 12.13 -2.88
C ALA A 77 -5.11 11.72 -2.79
N GLY A 78 -5.83 11.72 -3.92
CA GLY A 78 -7.20 11.26 -4.02
C GLY A 78 -7.37 9.80 -3.59
N ILE A 79 -6.45 8.92 -3.96
CA ILE A 79 -6.42 7.52 -3.52
C ILE A 79 -6.24 7.45 -2.00
N PHE A 80 -5.30 8.21 -1.44
CA PHE A 80 -5.06 8.20 0.01
C PHE A 80 -6.26 8.76 0.79
N VAL A 81 -6.87 9.85 0.33
CA VAL A 81 -8.08 10.43 0.94
C VAL A 81 -9.28 9.49 0.83
N ALA A 82 -9.44 8.82 -0.32
CA ALA A 82 -10.52 7.89 -0.55
C ALA A 82 -10.28 6.50 0.06
N SER A 83 -9.07 6.19 0.56
CA SER A 83 -8.71 4.85 1.04
C SER A 83 -9.67 4.27 2.07
N PRO A 84 -10.23 5.01 3.05
CA PRO A 84 -11.21 4.43 3.97
C PRO A 84 -12.47 3.94 3.26
N MET A 85 -12.95 4.69 2.26
CA MET A 85 -14.14 4.30 1.50
C MET A 85 -13.83 3.12 0.56
N VAL A 86 -12.67 3.12 -0.10
CA VAL A 86 -12.24 2.01 -0.95
C VAL A 86 -12.09 0.73 -0.14
N LEU A 87 -11.40 0.79 1.00
CA LEU A 87 -11.22 -0.36 1.90
C LEU A 87 -12.56 -0.83 2.48
N TYR A 88 -13.48 0.09 2.79
CA TYR A 88 -14.83 -0.28 3.18
C TYR A 88 -15.54 -1.09 2.09
N GLN A 89 -15.45 -0.70 0.80
CA GLN A 89 -16.04 -1.47 -0.29
C GLN A 89 -15.37 -2.84 -0.45
N VAL A 90 -14.03 -2.91 -0.31
CA VAL A 90 -13.30 -4.17 -0.35
C VAL A 90 -13.76 -5.11 0.77
N TRP A 91 -13.82 -4.62 2.02
CA TRP A 91 -14.27 -5.42 3.16
C TRP A 91 -15.73 -5.84 3.06
N LEU A 92 -16.62 -5.00 2.53
CA LEU A 92 -18.00 -5.37 2.27
C LEU A 92 -18.13 -6.44 1.18
N PHE A 93 -17.26 -6.43 0.17
CA PHE A 93 -17.22 -7.48 -0.87
C PHE A 93 -16.73 -8.82 -0.30
N VAL A 94 -15.80 -8.78 0.63
CA VAL A 94 -15.23 -9.95 1.29
C VAL A 94 -16.10 -10.46 2.44
N ALA A 95 -16.94 -9.61 3.04
CA ALA A 95 -17.79 -9.92 4.20
C ALA A 95 -18.77 -11.11 4.00
N PRO A 96 -19.34 -11.39 2.82
CA PRO A 96 -20.17 -12.58 2.63
C PRO A 96 -19.44 -13.91 2.88
N ALA A 97 -18.10 -13.94 2.75
CA ALA A 97 -17.29 -15.09 3.09
C ALA A 97 -17.15 -15.33 4.61
N LEU A 98 -17.55 -14.35 5.44
CA LEU A 98 -17.59 -14.44 6.90
C LEU A 98 -18.93 -15.04 7.36
N TYR A 99 -18.89 -15.83 8.45
CA TYR A 99 -20.11 -16.31 9.10
C TYR A 99 -21.00 -15.14 9.55
N SER A 100 -22.32 -15.36 9.55
CA SER A 100 -23.32 -14.31 9.85
C SER A 100 -23.07 -13.56 11.18
N HIS A 101 -22.44 -14.21 12.17
CA HIS A 101 -22.08 -13.61 13.46
C HIS A 101 -20.79 -12.75 13.39
N GLU A 102 -20.04 -12.80 12.31
CA GLU A 102 -18.75 -12.09 12.17
C GLU A 102 -18.87 -10.79 11.38
N LYS A 103 -20.03 -10.49 10.78
CA LYS A 103 -20.28 -9.24 10.04
C LYS A 103 -20.05 -7.99 10.89
N ARG A 104 -20.19 -8.08 12.21
CA ARG A 104 -19.90 -6.97 13.16
C ARG A 104 -18.43 -6.56 13.17
N TYR A 105 -17.54 -7.39 12.66
CA TYR A 105 -16.10 -7.08 12.60
C TYR A 105 -15.70 -6.30 11.35
N VAL A 106 -16.60 -6.08 10.38
CA VAL A 106 -16.28 -5.32 9.16
C VAL A 106 -15.83 -3.90 9.50
N VAL A 107 -16.54 -3.19 10.37
CA VAL A 107 -16.18 -1.81 10.76
C VAL A 107 -14.81 -1.73 11.43
N PRO A 108 -14.49 -2.53 12.46
CA PRO A 108 -13.13 -2.58 13.02
C PRO A 108 -12.06 -2.92 11.99
N PHE A 109 -12.32 -3.86 11.07
CA PHE A 109 -11.37 -4.20 10.01
C PHE A 109 -11.11 -3.00 9.08
N VAL A 110 -12.15 -2.29 8.66
CA VAL A 110 -12.03 -1.09 7.82
C VAL A 110 -11.20 -0.01 8.51
N ILE A 111 -11.47 0.25 9.79
CA ILE A 111 -10.72 1.28 10.53
C ILE A 111 -9.23 0.90 10.62
N ILE A 112 -8.94 -0.35 11.00
CA ILE A 112 -7.55 -0.83 11.12
C ILE A 112 -6.85 -0.82 9.76
N SER A 113 -7.49 -1.30 8.69
CA SER A 113 -6.98 -1.24 7.33
C SER A 113 -6.71 0.20 6.90
N SER A 114 -7.66 1.11 7.08
CA SER A 114 -7.46 2.51 6.71
C SER A 114 -6.28 3.15 7.43
N LEU A 115 -6.12 2.87 8.73
CA LEU A 115 -4.98 3.35 9.50
C LEU A 115 -3.67 2.73 9.04
N LEU A 116 -3.65 1.44 8.74
CA LEU A 116 -2.45 0.75 8.26
C LEU A 116 -2.06 1.21 6.86
N PHE A 117 -3.01 1.39 5.94
CA PHE A 117 -2.74 1.94 4.61
C PHE A 117 -2.09 3.34 4.70
N LEU A 118 -2.67 4.23 5.50
CA LEU A 118 -2.12 5.56 5.74
C LEU A 118 -0.76 5.51 6.44
N ALA A 119 -0.59 4.62 7.43
CA ALA A 119 0.69 4.40 8.11
C ALA A 119 1.76 3.86 7.14
N GLY A 120 1.39 3.00 6.19
CA GLY A 120 2.27 2.52 5.12
C GLY A 120 2.75 3.65 4.23
N GLY A 121 1.84 4.51 3.75
CA GLY A 121 2.21 5.70 3.01
C GLY A 121 3.10 6.66 3.82
N ALA A 122 2.76 6.91 5.08
CA ALA A 122 3.58 7.71 5.98
C ALA A 122 4.97 7.10 6.20
N PHE A 123 5.08 5.78 6.37
CA PHE A 123 6.35 5.09 6.46
C PHE A 123 7.20 5.28 5.18
N GLY A 124 6.58 5.12 4.00
CA GLY A 124 7.23 5.39 2.72
C GLY A 124 7.78 6.81 2.65
N TYR A 125 6.98 7.78 3.04
CA TYR A 125 7.33 9.20 2.98
C TYR A 125 8.39 9.62 4.02
N PHE A 126 8.20 9.25 5.30
CA PHE A 126 9.08 9.73 6.38
C PHE A 126 10.33 8.88 6.61
N VAL A 127 10.29 7.60 6.21
CA VAL A 127 11.42 6.68 6.41
C VAL A 127 12.10 6.37 5.08
N VAL A 128 11.37 5.80 4.11
CA VAL A 128 12.01 5.28 2.90
C VAL A 128 12.56 6.39 2.01
N PHE A 129 11.81 7.48 1.80
CA PHE A 129 12.26 8.59 0.95
C PHE A 129 13.55 9.24 1.42
N PRO A 130 13.69 9.68 2.70
CA PRO A 130 14.91 10.34 3.13
C PRO A 130 16.15 9.47 2.98
N TYR A 131 16.06 8.18 3.35
CA TYR A 131 17.18 7.27 3.21
C TYR A 131 17.49 6.93 1.75
N GLY A 132 16.46 6.67 0.94
CA GLY A 132 16.61 6.35 -0.48
C GLY A 132 17.20 7.53 -1.26
N PHE A 133 16.69 8.75 -1.08
CA PHE A 133 17.23 9.91 -1.77
C PHE A 133 18.63 10.27 -1.30
N LYS A 134 18.93 10.16 -0.01
CA LYS A 134 20.29 10.35 0.49
C LYS A 134 21.26 9.35 -0.14
N PHE A 135 20.86 8.09 -0.29
CA PHE A 135 21.65 7.08 -0.97
C PHE A 135 21.88 7.45 -2.44
N PHE A 136 20.86 7.80 -3.21
CA PHE A 136 21.05 8.20 -4.61
C PHE A 136 21.91 9.46 -4.76
N MET A 137 21.77 10.42 -3.86
CA MET A 137 22.59 11.64 -3.89
C MET A 137 24.04 11.40 -3.46
N SER A 138 24.35 10.29 -2.80
CA SER A 138 25.74 9.93 -2.44
C SER A 138 26.63 9.61 -3.64
N PHE A 139 26.05 9.37 -4.82
CA PHE A 139 26.77 9.18 -6.08
C PHE A 139 27.06 10.50 -6.81
N ALA A 140 26.57 11.64 -6.30
CA ALA A 140 26.92 12.94 -6.85
C ALA A 140 28.39 13.26 -6.57
N THR A 141 29.06 13.85 -7.57
CA THR A 141 30.46 14.29 -7.49
C THR A 141 30.58 15.68 -8.13
N ASP A 142 31.74 16.31 -8.04
CA ASP A 142 31.99 17.61 -8.69
C ASP A 142 31.74 17.58 -10.21
N TYR A 143 31.85 16.40 -10.83
CA TYR A 143 31.62 16.17 -12.27
C TYR A 143 30.26 15.59 -12.60
N ILE A 144 29.55 15.03 -11.62
CA ILE A 144 28.24 14.39 -11.80
C ILE A 144 27.23 15.08 -10.90
N GLN A 145 26.48 16.02 -11.47
CA GLN A 145 25.44 16.75 -10.75
C GLN A 145 24.08 16.08 -10.93
N PRO A 146 23.33 15.87 -9.84
CA PRO A 146 22.00 15.29 -9.95
C PRO A 146 21.01 16.29 -10.54
N ALA A 147 20.32 15.88 -11.60
CA ALA A 147 19.24 16.64 -12.23
C ALA A 147 17.97 15.77 -12.30
N PRO A 148 17.28 15.53 -11.16
CA PRO A 148 16.13 14.64 -11.13
C PRO A 148 14.99 15.19 -11.98
N LYS A 149 14.47 14.35 -12.89
CA LYS A 149 13.31 14.70 -13.72
C LYS A 149 12.03 14.61 -12.92
N LEU A 150 11.19 15.61 -13.06
CA LEU A 150 9.92 15.74 -12.37
C LEU A 150 9.03 14.49 -12.52
N LYS A 151 8.89 14.00 -13.76
CA LYS A 151 8.08 12.81 -14.11
C LYS A 151 8.61 11.54 -13.44
N GLU A 152 9.92 11.33 -13.46
CA GLU A 152 10.55 10.13 -12.92
C GLU A 152 10.45 10.12 -11.39
N TYR A 153 10.76 11.26 -10.78
CA TYR A 153 10.60 11.47 -9.34
C TYR A 153 9.19 11.12 -8.87
N LEU A 154 8.18 11.74 -9.50
CA LEU A 154 6.80 11.52 -9.08
C LEU A 154 6.33 10.08 -9.33
N SER A 155 6.76 9.46 -10.44
CA SER A 155 6.42 8.06 -10.72
C SER A 155 7.01 7.13 -9.66
N PHE A 156 8.26 7.35 -9.28
CA PHE A 156 8.93 6.60 -8.21
C PHE A 156 8.23 6.80 -6.85
N CYS A 157 7.98 8.05 -6.46
CA CYS A 157 7.28 8.36 -5.21
C CYS A 157 5.88 7.74 -5.16
N SER A 158 5.10 7.88 -6.23
CA SER A 158 3.74 7.34 -6.30
C SER A 158 3.73 5.82 -6.17
N MET A 159 4.64 5.15 -6.89
CA MET A 159 4.78 3.69 -6.84
C MET A 159 5.12 3.22 -5.42
N LEU A 160 6.10 3.85 -4.76
CA LEU A 160 6.50 3.48 -3.41
C LEU A 160 5.40 3.72 -2.38
N LEU A 161 4.75 4.90 -2.40
CA LEU A 161 3.69 5.23 -1.44
C LEU A 161 2.51 4.27 -1.54
N ILE A 162 2.04 3.97 -2.75
CA ILE A 162 0.94 3.01 -2.96
C ILE A 162 1.37 1.61 -2.53
N THR A 163 2.59 1.19 -2.89
CA THR A 163 3.10 -0.14 -2.52
C THR A 163 3.20 -0.29 -1.01
N PHE A 164 3.79 0.67 -0.30
CA PHE A 164 3.85 0.60 1.16
C PHE A 164 2.46 0.65 1.78
N GLY A 165 1.54 1.47 1.26
CA GLY A 165 0.14 1.44 1.68
C GLY A 165 -0.46 0.04 1.59
N LEU A 166 -0.33 -0.62 0.43
CA LEU A 166 -0.86 -1.97 0.20
C LEU A 166 -0.15 -3.04 1.03
N VAL A 167 1.18 -2.96 1.16
CA VAL A 167 1.94 -3.95 1.93
C VAL A 167 1.62 -3.88 3.42
N PHE A 168 1.32 -2.70 3.95
CA PHE A 168 0.89 -2.56 5.34
C PHE A 168 -0.48 -3.20 5.62
N GLU A 169 -1.26 -3.55 4.58
CA GLU A 169 -2.48 -4.36 4.72
C GLU A 169 -2.20 -5.85 4.98
N LEU A 170 -0.98 -6.35 4.75
CA LEU A 170 -0.64 -7.77 4.93
C LEU A 170 -1.06 -8.33 6.30
N PRO A 171 -0.82 -7.67 7.45
CA PRO A 171 -1.22 -8.19 8.75
C PRO A 171 -2.74 -8.39 8.88
N VAL A 172 -3.53 -7.46 8.34
CA VAL A 172 -5.00 -7.55 8.37
C VAL A 172 -5.50 -8.64 7.44
N PHE A 173 -4.92 -8.72 6.24
CA PHE A 173 -5.25 -9.76 5.27
C PHE A 173 -4.95 -11.18 5.80
N VAL A 174 -3.77 -11.38 6.40
CA VAL A 174 -3.39 -12.64 7.04
C VAL A 174 -4.32 -12.97 8.22
N LEU A 175 -4.64 -11.99 9.05
CA LEU A 175 -5.56 -12.16 10.18
C LEU A 175 -6.95 -12.57 9.70
N PHE A 176 -7.43 -12.00 8.61
CA PHE A 176 -8.69 -12.38 7.98
C PHE A 176 -8.66 -13.82 7.48
N LEU A 177 -7.64 -14.22 6.71
CA LEU A 177 -7.49 -15.59 6.21
C LEU A 177 -7.36 -16.61 7.35
N THR A 178 -6.70 -16.21 8.45
CA THR A 178 -6.59 -17.07 9.64
C THR A 178 -7.94 -17.27 10.33
N LYS A 179 -8.77 -16.23 10.39
CA LYS A 179 -10.15 -16.35 10.91
C LYS A 179 -11.01 -17.28 10.06
N LEU A 180 -10.90 -17.19 8.73
CA LEU A 180 -11.57 -18.13 7.81
C LEU A 180 -11.05 -19.56 7.92
N GLY A 181 -9.87 -19.77 8.53
CA GLY A 181 -9.25 -21.10 8.63
C GLY A 181 -8.52 -21.52 7.35
N VAL A 182 -8.32 -20.59 6.39
CA VAL A 182 -7.59 -20.86 5.13
C VAL A 182 -6.09 -20.94 5.38
N VAL A 183 -5.58 -20.11 6.32
CA VAL A 183 -4.16 -20.04 6.66
C VAL A 183 -3.98 -20.15 8.16
N ASP A 184 -2.97 -20.88 8.59
CA ASP A 184 -2.57 -20.98 9.98
C ASP A 184 -1.13 -20.49 10.23
N ALA A 185 -0.82 -20.21 11.49
CA ALA A 185 0.50 -19.71 11.86
C ALA A 185 1.63 -20.72 11.61
N LYS A 186 1.34 -22.04 11.59
CA LYS A 186 2.33 -23.07 11.29
C LYS A 186 2.67 -23.05 9.80
N MET A 187 1.64 -22.93 8.94
CA MET A 187 1.79 -22.80 7.49
C MET A 187 2.62 -21.56 7.12
N LEU A 188 2.30 -20.41 7.72
CA LEU A 188 3.08 -19.17 7.51
C LEU A 188 4.54 -19.36 7.95
N SER A 189 4.76 -19.87 9.16
CA SER A 189 6.11 -20.09 9.69
C SER A 189 6.93 -21.08 8.85
N LYS A 190 6.31 -22.13 8.31
CA LYS A 190 6.96 -23.13 7.45
C LYS A 190 7.39 -22.53 6.10
N ASN A 191 6.59 -21.62 5.58
CA ASN A 191 6.79 -21.03 4.24
C ASN A 191 7.61 -19.73 4.25
N ARG A 192 8.21 -19.33 5.38
CA ARG A 192 9.01 -18.09 5.52
C ARG A 192 10.03 -17.89 4.39
N ARG A 193 10.78 -18.93 4.05
CA ARG A 193 11.81 -18.86 3.00
C ARG A 193 11.27 -18.43 1.65
N TYR A 194 10.07 -18.88 1.28
CA TYR A 194 9.44 -18.51 0.02
C TYR A 194 8.90 -17.08 0.06
N VAL A 195 8.33 -16.67 1.20
CA VAL A 195 7.84 -15.30 1.37
C VAL A 195 9.00 -14.29 1.36
N ILE A 196 10.12 -14.61 2.02
CA ILE A 196 11.34 -13.79 1.96
C ILE A 196 11.79 -13.63 0.50
N LEU A 197 11.85 -14.74 -0.26
CA LEU A 197 12.21 -14.70 -1.69
C LEU A 197 11.25 -13.79 -2.48
N ILE A 198 9.94 -13.93 -2.27
CA ILE A 198 8.92 -13.08 -2.93
C ILE A 198 9.07 -11.61 -2.53
N ILE A 199 9.38 -11.32 -1.25
CA ILE A 199 9.65 -9.96 -0.77
C ILE A 199 10.84 -9.35 -1.51
N PHE A 200 11.96 -10.09 -1.64
CA PHE A 200 13.15 -9.61 -2.36
C PHE A 200 12.88 -9.44 -3.86
N LEU A 201 12.15 -10.35 -4.49
CA LEU A 201 11.73 -10.20 -5.89
C LEU A 201 10.82 -8.98 -6.08
N GLY A 202 9.84 -8.78 -5.19
CA GLY A 202 8.98 -7.61 -5.20
C GLY A 202 9.77 -6.31 -5.01
N ALA A 203 10.67 -6.29 -4.03
CA ALA A 203 11.54 -5.13 -3.80
C ALA A 203 12.39 -4.81 -5.04
N ALA A 204 12.96 -5.82 -5.73
CA ALA A 204 13.75 -5.61 -6.94
C ALA A 204 12.96 -5.02 -8.13
N VAL A 205 11.65 -5.29 -8.20
CA VAL A 205 10.77 -4.70 -9.21
C VAL A 205 10.42 -3.24 -8.88
N LEU A 206 10.35 -2.93 -7.58
CA LEU A 206 9.88 -1.63 -7.08
C LEU A 206 11.01 -0.61 -6.93
N THR A 207 12.24 -1.07 -6.74
CA THR A 207 13.43 -0.21 -6.62
C THR A 207 14.27 -0.27 -7.88
N PRO A 208 15.08 0.76 -8.14
CA PRO A 208 16.18 0.63 -9.10
C PRO A 208 17.02 -0.61 -8.76
N PRO A 209 17.70 -1.20 -9.76
CA PRO A 209 18.43 -2.45 -9.56
C PRO A 209 19.71 -2.25 -8.72
N ASP A 210 19.55 -1.93 -7.45
CA ASP A 210 20.62 -1.81 -6.46
C ASP A 210 20.27 -2.58 -5.17
N VAL A 211 21.29 -3.19 -4.56
CA VAL A 211 21.14 -4.06 -3.40
C VAL A 211 20.75 -3.27 -2.15
N VAL A 212 21.18 -2.03 -2.03
CA VAL A 212 20.98 -1.24 -0.81
C VAL A 212 19.51 -0.83 -0.66
N THR A 213 18.92 -0.22 -1.68
CA THR A 213 17.50 0.16 -1.65
C THR A 213 16.59 -1.07 -1.62
N GLN A 214 16.97 -2.16 -2.30
CA GLN A 214 16.25 -3.43 -2.24
C GLN A 214 16.20 -3.99 -0.81
N VAL A 215 17.32 -4.03 -0.11
CA VAL A 215 17.39 -4.50 1.30
C VAL A 215 16.62 -3.55 2.22
N MET A 216 16.76 -2.24 2.03
CA MET A 216 16.02 -1.25 2.81
C MET A 216 14.50 -1.41 2.68
N MET A 217 14.01 -1.80 1.50
CA MET A 217 12.60 -2.12 1.31
C MET A 217 12.21 -3.48 1.88
N ALA A 218 13.06 -4.49 1.74
CA ALA A 218 12.75 -5.85 2.19
C ALA A 218 12.62 -5.96 3.72
N ILE A 219 13.43 -5.22 4.50
CA ILE A 219 13.41 -5.28 5.97
C ILE A 219 12.03 -4.95 6.56
N PRO A 220 11.38 -3.81 6.24
CA PRO A 220 10.04 -3.52 6.74
C PRO A 220 8.99 -4.56 6.34
N LEU A 221 9.08 -5.06 5.11
CA LEU A 221 8.17 -6.09 4.60
C LEU A 221 8.31 -7.39 5.39
N MET A 222 9.54 -7.80 5.69
CA MET A 222 9.80 -8.97 6.53
C MET A 222 9.27 -8.76 7.96
N ALA A 223 9.45 -7.57 8.53
CA ALA A 223 8.92 -7.24 9.86
C ALA A 223 7.38 -7.34 9.87
N LEU A 224 6.69 -6.80 8.88
CA LEU A 224 5.23 -6.89 8.74
C LEU A 224 4.77 -8.35 8.58
N TYR A 225 5.51 -9.16 7.86
CA TYR A 225 5.22 -10.59 7.75
C TYR A 225 5.35 -11.32 9.10
N GLU A 226 6.40 -11.05 9.89
CA GLU A 226 6.54 -11.62 11.24
C GLU A 226 5.41 -11.15 12.18
N VAL A 227 5.02 -9.88 12.13
CA VAL A 227 3.84 -9.37 12.84
C VAL A 227 2.58 -10.16 12.43
N SER A 228 2.42 -10.44 11.14
CA SER A 228 1.29 -11.24 10.64
C SER A 228 1.27 -12.66 11.21
N ILE A 229 2.44 -13.30 11.34
CA ILE A 229 2.57 -14.63 11.98
C ILE A 229 2.19 -14.57 13.46
N VAL A 230 2.62 -13.54 14.18
CA VAL A 230 2.27 -13.35 15.60
C VAL A 230 0.77 -13.18 15.77
N LEU A 231 0.14 -12.34 14.94
CA LEU A 231 -1.31 -12.15 14.96
C LEU A 231 -2.07 -13.45 14.64
N ALA A 232 -1.62 -14.22 13.65
CA ALA A 232 -2.20 -15.52 13.33
C ALA A 232 -2.11 -16.51 14.49
N LYS A 233 -0.99 -16.53 15.24
CA LYS A 233 -0.84 -17.37 16.46
C LYS A 233 -1.83 -16.99 17.56
N LEU A 234 -2.03 -15.69 17.78
CA LEU A 234 -2.95 -15.18 18.82
C LEU A 234 -4.40 -15.56 18.51
N VAL A 235 -4.82 -15.44 17.26
CA VAL A 235 -6.17 -15.78 16.81
C VAL A 235 -6.39 -17.29 16.82
N GLY A 236 -5.43 -18.09 16.36
CA GLY A 236 -5.51 -19.55 16.34
C GLY A 236 -5.64 -20.15 17.76
N LYS A 237 -4.91 -19.63 18.74
CA LYS A 237 -5.04 -20.05 20.15
C LYS A 237 -6.41 -19.76 20.75
N LYS A 238 -7.05 -18.64 20.40
CA LYS A 238 -8.41 -18.31 20.86
C LYS A 238 -9.46 -19.30 20.31
N LYS A 239 -9.31 -19.69 19.05
CA LYS A 239 -10.23 -20.63 18.38
C LYS A 239 -10.14 -22.04 18.99
N ALA A 240 -8.94 -22.52 19.28
CA ALA A 240 -8.72 -23.81 19.95
C ALA A 240 -9.32 -23.84 21.36
N ARG A 241 -9.09 -22.81 22.18
CA ARG A 241 -9.68 -22.72 23.54
C ARG A 241 -11.21 -22.64 23.53
N ALA A 242 -11.82 -22.02 22.54
CA ALA A 242 -13.27 -21.92 22.42
C ALA A 242 -13.91 -23.26 21.97
N GLN A 243 -13.14 -24.15 21.36
CA GLN A 243 -13.59 -25.52 21.00
C GLN A 243 -13.46 -26.49 22.17
N ASP A 244 -12.44 -26.36 23.02
CA ASP A 244 -12.25 -27.18 24.22
C ASP A 244 -13.24 -26.87 25.37
N SER A 245 -13.90 -25.70 25.31
CA SER A 245 -14.88 -25.25 26.32
C SER A 245 -16.34 -25.57 25.96
N ARG A 246 -16.58 -26.29 24.86
CA ARG A 246 -17.90 -26.79 24.43
C ARG A 246 -18.00 -28.28 24.53
#